data_0078479123862d3016cfa6033146f65f
#
_entry.id   0078479123862d3016cfa6033146f65f
#
_cell.length_a   1.000
_cell.length_b   1.000
_cell.length_c   1.000
_cell.angle_alpha   90.00
_cell.angle_beta   90.00
_cell.angle_gamma   90.00
#
_symmetry.space_group_name_H-M   'P 1'
#
loop_
_entity.id
_entity.type
_entity.pdbx_description
1 polymer ?
#
loop_
_entity_poly.entity_id
_entity_poly.type
_entity_poly.pdbx_seq_one_letter_code
_entity_poly.pdbx_strand_id
1 'polypeptide(L)'
;MEIDIIEKKENKVLDRTEIKFNCLYEGEATPKLLNVKSKLVAMLNTKKELIVIDSIQPHFGEAKAAGYAKVYGSENSLKDIETKHVIDKNQEAKTSAEEDEAEKSSIEEESAVKESTEEKPAEEESVEEESTEEE
;
A
#
# COMPACT_ATOMS: atom_id res chain seq x y z
N MET A 1 10.39 6.50 2.52
CA MET A 1 10.66 6.29 1.08
C MET A 1 10.34 7.55 0.28
N GLU A 2 11.27 8.06 -0.55
CA GLU A 2 11.10 9.19 -1.49
C GLU A 2 11.34 8.72 -2.92
N ILE A 3 10.73 9.37 -3.91
CA ILE A 3 10.90 9.03 -5.33
C ILE A 3 11.33 10.27 -6.10
N ASP A 4 12.48 10.17 -6.75
CA ASP A 4 13.04 11.22 -7.60
C ASP A 4 12.95 10.80 -9.07
N ILE A 5 12.24 11.57 -9.89
CA ILE A 5 12.14 11.31 -11.33
C ILE A 5 13.38 11.90 -12.00
N ILE A 6 14.18 11.03 -12.63
CA ILE A 6 15.42 11.42 -13.35
C ILE A 6 15.11 11.82 -14.77
N GLU A 7 14.33 10.99 -15.46
CA GLU A 7 14.04 11.18 -16.89
C GLU A 7 12.57 10.81 -17.16
N LYS A 8 11.92 11.67 -17.92
CA LYS A 8 10.57 11.41 -18.44
C LYS A 8 10.60 11.59 -19.96
N LYS A 9 10.39 10.49 -20.69
CA LYS A 9 10.43 10.47 -22.15
C LYS A 9 9.11 10.01 -22.71
N GLU A 10 8.49 10.83 -23.54
CA GLU A 10 7.26 10.50 -24.24
C GLU A 10 7.57 9.72 -25.53
N ASN A 11 6.92 8.58 -25.69
CA ASN A 11 7.01 7.74 -26.89
C ASN A 11 5.65 7.73 -27.59
N LYS A 12 5.52 8.59 -28.62
CA LYS A 12 4.28 8.76 -29.40
C LYS A 12 3.90 7.54 -30.24
N VAL A 13 4.89 6.71 -30.62
CA VAL A 13 4.65 5.52 -31.44
C VAL A 13 3.94 4.43 -30.65
N LEU A 14 4.27 4.31 -29.37
CA LEU A 14 3.71 3.30 -28.46
C LEU A 14 2.65 3.89 -27.50
N ASP A 15 2.27 5.14 -27.70
CA ASP A 15 1.30 5.86 -26.84
C ASP A 15 1.59 5.69 -25.34
N ARG A 16 2.87 5.85 -24.98
CA ARG A 16 3.33 5.69 -23.61
C ARG A 16 4.38 6.72 -23.22
N THR A 17 4.44 7.01 -21.93
CA THR A 17 5.52 7.78 -21.31
C THR A 17 6.42 6.87 -20.51
N GLU A 18 7.71 6.88 -20.83
CA GLU A 18 8.75 6.13 -20.14
C GLU A 18 9.36 6.99 -19.04
N ILE A 19 9.47 6.46 -17.85
CA ILE A 19 9.93 7.17 -16.66
C ILE A 19 11.04 6.38 -15.98
N LYS A 20 12.21 7.00 -15.85
CA LYS A 20 13.29 6.51 -15.00
C LYS A 20 13.28 7.30 -13.71
N PHE A 21 13.34 6.60 -12.60
CA PHE A 21 13.26 7.19 -11.27
C PHE A 21 14.18 6.49 -10.29
N ASN A 22 14.56 7.18 -9.24
CA ASN A 22 15.23 6.62 -8.08
C ASN A 22 14.29 6.59 -6.89
N CYS A 23 14.31 5.51 -6.15
CA CYS A 23 13.68 5.39 -4.84
C CYS A 23 14.75 5.53 -3.76
N LEU A 24 14.59 6.45 -2.84
CA LEU A 24 15.40 6.60 -1.63
C LEU A 24 14.59 6.06 -0.45
N TYR A 25 15.16 5.11 0.30
CA TYR A 25 14.48 4.44 1.42
C TYR A 25 15.41 4.32 2.65
N GLU A 26 15.99 5.46 3.06
CA GLU A 26 16.88 5.48 4.21
C GLU A 26 16.18 4.97 5.48
N GLY A 27 16.82 3.99 6.15
CA GLY A 27 16.27 3.38 7.36
C GLY A 27 15.10 2.42 7.17
N GLU A 28 14.61 2.23 5.95
CA GLU A 28 13.52 1.32 5.63
C GLU A 28 14.01 0.11 4.80
N ALA A 29 13.22 -0.96 4.77
CA ALA A 29 13.46 -2.08 3.88
C ALA A 29 13.22 -1.68 2.42
N THR A 30 13.80 -2.45 1.47
CA THR A 30 13.55 -2.27 0.03
C THR A 30 12.05 -2.23 -0.26
N PRO A 31 11.54 -1.17 -0.89
CA PRO A 31 10.10 -1.00 -1.09
C PRO A 31 9.51 -2.06 -2.01
N LYS A 32 8.33 -2.55 -1.66
CA LYS A 32 7.54 -3.44 -2.54
C LYS A 32 7.09 -2.66 -3.77
N LEU A 33 6.97 -3.34 -4.90
CA LEU A 33 6.54 -2.77 -6.19
C LEU A 33 5.25 -1.96 -6.09
N LEU A 34 4.28 -2.42 -5.29
CA LEU A 34 3.01 -1.74 -5.03
C LEU A 34 3.16 -0.37 -4.38
N ASN A 35 3.99 -0.29 -3.35
CA ASN A 35 4.20 0.95 -2.63
C ASN A 35 4.80 2.01 -3.57
N VAL A 36 5.73 1.58 -4.42
CA VAL A 36 6.33 2.44 -5.45
C VAL A 36 5.28 2.85 -6.48
N LYS A 37 4.46 1.91 -6.95
CA LYS A 37 3.37 2.17 -7.90
C LYS A 37 2.36 3.18 -7.35
N SER A 38 1.92 3.02 -6.10
CA SER A 38 0.97 3.94 -5.46
C SER A 38 1.52 5.36 -5.34
N LYS A 39 2.81 5.51 -5.00
CA LYS A 39 3.47 6.82 -4.96
C LYS A 39 3.61 7.46 -6.35
N LEU A 40 4.01 6.68 -7.37
CA LEU A 40 4.08 7.18 -8.75
C LEU A 40 2.73 7.63 -9.28
N VAL A 41 1.65 6.89 -8.97
CA VAL A 41 0.27 7.26 -9.30
C VAL A 41 -0.08 8.64 -8.71
N ALA A 42 0.25 8.86 -7.43
CA ALA A 42 -0.02 10.12 -6.74
C ALA A 42 0.79 11.28 -7.33
N MET A 43 2.08 11.06 -7.67
CA MET A 43 2.96 12.08 -8.24
C MET A 43 2.58 12.47 -9.68
N LEU A 44 2.13 11.49 -10.47
CA LEU A 44 1.81 11.67 -11.89
C LEU A 44 0.33 11.99 -12.13
N ASN A 45 -0.52 11.95 -11.10
CA ASN A 45 -1.98 12.11 -11.18
C ASN A 45 -2.62 11.21 -12.24
N THR A 46 -2.18 9.96 -12.33
CA THR A 46 -2.65 8.98 -13.31
C THR A 46 -3.38 7.82 -12.61
N LYS A 47 -4.10 7.01 -13.38
CA LYS A 47 -4.78 5.83 -12.83
C LYS A 47 -3.79 4.71 -12.56
N LYS A 48 -3.99 3.94 -11.48
CA LYS A 48 -3.15 2.77 -11.13
C LYS A 48 -3.07 1.74 -12.27
N GLU A 49 -4.12 1.60 -13.04
CA GLU A 49 -4.24 0.63 -14.14
C GLU A 49 -3.40 0.97 -15.35
N LEU A 50 -3.09 2.25 -15.55
CA LEU A 50 -2.30 2.73 -16.69
C LEU A 50 -0.78 2.75 -16.42
N ILE A 51 -0.36 2.52 -15.18
CA ILE A 51 1.07 2.49 -14.82
C ILE A 51 1.54 1.05 -14.64
N VAL A 52 2.63 0.74 -15.32
CA VAL A 52 3.34 -0.53 -15.21
C VAL A 52 4.77 -0.27 -14.77
N ILE A 53 5.18 -0.93 -13.69
CA ILE A 53 6.58 -0.94 -13.26
C ILE A 53 7.22 -2.19 -13.84
N ASP A 54 8.25 -1.98 -14.63
CA ASP A 54 9.00 -3.03 -15.30
C ASP A 54 10.04 -3.64 -14.37
N SER A 55 10.88 -2.79 -13.77
CA SER A 55 11.94 -3.21 -12.88
C SER A 55 12.21 -2.20 -11.76
N ILE A 56 12.65 -2.73 -10.62
CA ILE A 56 13.22 -1.98 -9.50
C ILE A 56 14.51 -2.69 -9.13
N GLN A 57 15.64 -1.99 -9.27
CA GLN A 57 16.96 -2.54 -9.03
C GLN A 57 17.63 -1.81 -7.86
N PRO A 58 17.76 -2.44 -6.69
CA PRO A 58 18.44 -1.84 -5.55
C PRO A 58 19.94 -1.76 -5.82
N HIS A 59 20.56 -0.69 -5.36
CA HIS A 59 22.00 -0.52 -5.37
C HIS A 59 22.62 -1.23 -4.16
N PHE A 60 23.72 -1.93 -4.38
CA PHE A 60 24.41 -2.62 -3.29
C PHE A 60 25.07 -1.62 -2.34
N GLY A 61 24.79 -1.76 -1.04
CA GLY A 61 25.37 -0.91 0.01
C GLY A 61 24.74 0.48 0.16
N GLU A 62 23.73 0.82 -0.63
CA GLU A 62 23.03 2.10 -0.56
C GLU A 62 21.52 1.89 -0.34
N ALA A 63 20.87 2.75 0.43
CA ALA A 63 19.43 2.75 0.62
C ALA A 63 18.71 3.42 -0.59
N LYS A 64 19.08 2.98 -1.80
CA LYS A 64 18.63 3.53 -3.07
C LYS A 64 18.33 2.42 -4.07
N ALA A 65 17.26 2.57 -4.84
CA ALA A 65 16.94 1.68 -5.95
C ALA A 65 16.63 2.49 -7.21
N ALA A 66 17.16 2.06 -8.35
CA ALA A 66 16.79 2.59 -9.65
C ALA A 66 15.55 1.86 -10.16
N GLY A 67 14.56 2.59 -10.63
CA GLY A 67 13.34 2.05 -11.17
C GLY A 67 13.04 2.52 -12.58
N TYR A 68 12.31 1.68 -13.33
CA TYR A 68 11.80 1.98 -14.64
C TYR A 68 10.30 1.69 -14.70
N ALA A 69 9.53 2.71 -15.05
CA ALA A 69 8.08 2.62 -15.16
C ALA A 69 7.61 3.15 -16.52
N LYS A 70 6.49 2.64 -16.96
CA LYS A 70 5.81 3.01 -18.21
C LYS A 70 4.39 3.44 -17.88
N VAL A 71 3.98 4.57 -18.40
CA VAL A 71 2.62 5.11 -18.27
C VAL A 71 1.97 5.10 -19.63
N TYR A 72 0.86 4.41 -19.76
CA TYR A 72 0.10 4.28 -21.01
C TYR A 72 -1.04 5.29 -21.08
N GLY A 73 -1.40 5.71 -22.30
CA GLY A 73 -2.56 6.58 -22.53
C GLY A 73 -3.88 5.82 -22.43
N SER A 74 -3.89 4.50 -22.75
CA SER A 74 -5.07 3.66 -22.68
C SER A 74 -4.76 2.23 -22.18
N GLU A 75 -5.78 1.56 -21.60
CA GLU A 75 -5.66 0.17 -21.15
C GLU A 75 -5.51 -0.82 -22.31
N ASN A 76 -6.07 -0.51 -23.48
CA ASN A 76 -5.94 -1.36 -24.66
C ASN A 76 -4.51 -1.37 -25.15
N SER A 77 -3.88 -0.19 -25.28
CA SER A 77 -2.47 -0.05 -25.67
C SER A 77 -1.56 -0.79 -24.68
N LEU A 78 -1.87 -0.77 -23.37
CA LEU A 78 -1.12 -1.49 -22.37
C LEU A 78 -1.22 -3.01 -22.59
N LYS A 79 -2.42 -3.56 -22.81
CA LYS A 79 -2.64 -5.00 -23.01
C LYS A 79 -2.05 -5.55 -24.30
N ASP A 80 -1.99 -4.70 -25.34
CA ASP A 80 -1.44 -5.07 -26.66
C ASP A 80 0.09 -5.06 -26.67
N ILE A 81 0.71 -4.18 -25.91
CA ILE A 81 2.15 -3.95 -25.93
C ILE A 81 2.87 -4.75 -24.83
N GLU A 82 2.32 -4.80 -23.63
CA GLU A 82 2.97 -5.45 -22.48
C GLU A 82 2.76 -6.97 -22.46
N THR A 83 3.77 -7.68 -21.99
CA THR A 83 3.69 -9.13 -21.81
C THR A 83 2.80 -9.50 -20.64
N LYS A 84 2.06 -10.61 -20.75
CA LYS A 84 1.11 -11.06 -19.72
C LYS A 84 1.75 -11.16 -18.33
N HIS A 85 2.96 -11.71 -18.21
CA HIS A 85 3.62 -11.88 -16.92
C HIS A 85 3.95 -10.54 -16.23
N VAL A 86 4.20 -9.47 -16.99
CA VAL A 86 4.44 -8.14 -16.43
C VAL A 86 3.13 -7.54 -15.93
N ILE A 87 2.04 -7.76 -16.67
CA ILE A 87 0.69 -7.35 -16.26
C ILE A 87 0.30 -8.09 -14.98
N ASP A 88 0.45 -9.41 -14.93
CA ASP A 88 0.14 -10.25 -13.77
C ASP A 88 0.96 -9.83 -12.54
N LYS A 89 2.27 -9.62 -12.69
CA LYS A 89 3.15 -9.13 -11.62
C LYS A 89 2.69 -7.78 -11.04
N ASN A 90 2.17 -6.90 -11.88
CA ASN A 90 1.61 -5.62 -11.45
C ASN A 90 0.18 -5.73 -10.87
N GLN A 91 -0.53 -6.85 -11.14
CA GLN A 91 -1.84 -7.19 -10.58
C GLN A 91 -1.73 -8.03 -9.29
N GLU A 92 -0.84 -9.00 -9.23
CA GLU A 92 -0.55 -9.78 -8.02
C GLU A 92 -0.15 -8.88 -6.87
N ALA A 93 0.61 -7.83 -7.22
CA ALA A 93 0.87 -6.77 -6.29
C ALA A 93 -0.42 -6.06 -5.81
N LYS A 94 -1.50 -6.06 -6.57
CA LYS A 94 -2.80 -5.46 -6.19
C LYS A 94 -3.55 -6.34 -5.17
N THR A 95 -3.49 -7.66 -5.32
CA THR A 95 -4.14 -8.62 -4.41
C THR A 95 -3.53 -8.61 -3.01
N SER A 96 -2.20 -8.53 -2.91
CA SER A 96 -1.52 -8.49 -1.61
C SER A 96 -1.77 -7.20 -0.81
N ALA A 97 -2.14 -6.08 -1.45
CA ALA A 97 -2.47 -4.85 -0.74
C ALA A 97 -3.92 -4.84 -0.23
N GLU A 98 -4.83 -5.51 -0.95
CA GLU A 98 -6.21 -5.68 -0.49
C GLU A 98 -6.28 -6.64 0.71
N GLU A 99 -5.38 -7.64 0.77
CA GLU A 99 -5.25 -8.54 1.93
C GLU A 99 -4.63 -7.82 3.14
N ASP A 100 -3.60 -6.99 2.96
CA ASP A 100 -2.99 -6.19 4.02
C ASP A 100 -3.95 -5.11 4.58
N GLU A 101 -4.84 -4.52 3.76
CA GLU A 101 -5.88 -3.58 4.21
C GLU A 101 -7.04 -4.30 4.91
N ALA A 102 -7.42 -5.49 4.45
CA ALA A 102 -8.45 -6.31 5.08
C ALA A 102 -8.00 -6.85 6.45
N GLU A 103 -6.73 -7.26 6.59
CA GLU A 103 -6.16 -7.71 7.85
C GLU A 103 -6.03 -6.56 8.85
N LYS A 104 -5.69 -5.36 8.39
CA LYS A 104 -5.60 -4.18 9.24
C LYS A 104 -6.96 -3.70 9.76
N SER A 105 -8.00 -3.75 8.92
CA SER A 105 -9.37 -3.41 9.33
C SER A 105 -9.95 -4.43 10.31
N SER A 106 -9.64 -5.72 10.17
CA SER A 106 -10.09 -6.75 11.10
C SER A 106 -9.40 -6.66 12.47
N ILE A 107 -8.15 -6.21 12.52
CA ILE A 107 -7.42 -5.99 13.79
C ILE A 107 -7.96 -4.75 14.53
N GLU A 108 -8.35 -3.69 13.81
CA GLU A 108 -8.96 -2.50 14.41
C GLU A 108 -10.36 -2.79 14.96
N GLU A 109 -11.18 -3.61 14.27
CA GLU A 109 -12.50 -4.03 14.80
C GLU A 109 -12.36 -4.95 16.00
N GLU A 110 -11.38 -5.87 16.02
CA GLU A 110 -11.19 -6.76 17.17
C GLU A 110 -10.63 -6.02 18.40
N SER A 111 -9.84 -4.96 18.22
CA SER A 111 -9.37 -4.10 19.32
C SER A 111 -10.50 -3.22 19.89
N ALA A 112 -11.39 -2.71 19.04
CA ALA A 112 -12.54 -1.91 19.47
C ALA A 112 -13.57 -2.75 20.26
N VAL A 113 -13.77 -4.01 19.88
CA VAL A 113 -14.68 -4.93 20.60
C VAL A 113 -14.10 -5.36 21.95
N LYS A 114 -12.78 -5.48 22.11
CA LYS A 114 -12.15 -5.79 23.41
C LYS A 114 -12.19 -4.62 24.38
N GLU A 115 -12.05 -3.39 23.91
CA GLU A 115 -12.11 -2.20 24.75
C GLU A 115 -13.53 -1.90 25.27
N SER A 116 -14.56 -2.30 24.52
CA SER A 116 -15.97 -2.12 24.93
C SER A 116 -16.47 -3.22 25.89
N THR A 117 -15.73 -4.33 26.08
CA THR A 117 -16.14 -5.44 26.95
C THR A 117 -15.45 -5.41 28.32
N GLU A 118 -14.40 -4.60 28.50
CA GLU A 118 -13.66 -4.48 29.76
C GLU A 118 -14.16 -3.37 30.70
N GLU A 119 -15.12 -2.56 30.28
CA GLU A 119 -15.66 -1.44 31.07
C GLU A 119 -16.99 -1.76 31.78
N LYS A 120 -17.32 -3.04 32.02
CA LYS A 120 -18.52 -3.38 32.77
C LYS A 120 -18.40 -4.69 33.55
N PRO A 121 -17.61 -4.73 34.66
CA PRO A 121 -18.09 -5.21 35.92
C PRO A 121 -17.39 -4.55 37.15
N ALA A 122 -17.79 -3.39 37.57
CA ALA A 122 -17.38 -2.84 38.85
C ALA A 122 -18.41 -1.82 39.40
N GLU A 123 -19.70 -2.15 39.35
CA GLU A 123 -20.71 -1.33 40.04
C GLU A 123 -21.96 -2.15 40.40
N GLU A 124 -21.76 -3.29 41.08
CA GLU A 124 -22.82 -3.99 41.80
C GLU A 124 -22.23 -4.83 42.95
N GLU A 125 -21.60 -4.18 43.92
CA GLU A 125 -21.35 -4.80 45.24
C GLU A 125 -21.17 -3.71 46.30
N SER A 126 -22.25 -3.00 46.64
CA SER A 126 -22.33 -2.26 47.89
C SER A 126 -23.75 -1.76 48.16
N VAL A 127 -24.73 -2.63 48.34
CA VAL A 127 -25.96 -2.33 49.12
C VAL A 127 -26.60 -3.66 49.58
N GLU A 128 -26.06 -4.30 50.62
CA GLU A 128 -26.80 -5.25 51.47
C GLU A 128 -25.97 -5.57 52.72
N GLU A 129 -25.96 -4.64 53.65
CA GLU A 129 -25.75 -4.92 55.07
C GLU A 129 -26.12 -3.69 55.89
N GLU A 130 -27.40 -3.55 56.16
CA GLU A 130 -27.86 -2.85 57.36
C GLU A 130 -29.37 -3.07 57.55
N SER A 131 -29.72 -4.08 58.31
CA SER A 131 -30.89 -4.07 59.18
C SER A 131 -31.19 -5.47 59.70
N THR A 132 -30.62 -5.83 60.85
CA THR A 132 -31.27 -6.67 61.85
C THR A 132 -30.47 -6.59 63.16
N GLU A 133 -30.80 -5.60 63.99
CA GLU A 133 -30.71 -5.71 65.46
C GLU A 133 -31.71 -4.75 66.05
N GLU A 134 -32.77 -5.29 66.58
CA GLU A 134 -33.48 -4.96 67.84
C GLU A 134 -34.81 -5.72 67.88
N GLU A 135 -34.93 -6.72 68.61
CA GLU A 135 -35.49 -7.11 69.93
C GLU A 135 -35.46 -8.62 70.10
#